data_b12f8220bdd707522a4370a88ab0f2fa
#
_entry.id   b12f8220bdd707522a4370a88ab0f2fa
#
_cell.length_a   1.000
_cell.length_b   1.000
_cell.length_c   1.000
_cell.angle_alpha   90.00
_cell.angle_beta   90.00
_cell.angle_gamma   90.00
#
_symmetry.space_group_name_H-M   'P 1'
#
loop_
_entity.id
_entity.type
_entity.pdbx_description
1 polymer ?
#
loop_
_entity_poly.entity_id
_entity_poly.type
_entity_poly.pdbx_seq_one_letter_code
_entity_poly.pdbx_strand_id
1 'polypeptide(L)'
;EEGFFCTGDAVKWIDETNLHKGLKFDGRIAEDFKLATGTFVNVGPMRAKIIAAGAPYVQDVVLTGINLKEVGAMVFPSAAVRTLSGLGADAPMAEVLASALVMARFQQLVDDLAVSATGSANRIARLCLLAEPPTIDRGEVTDKGSINQRAVLTHRAAVAEALHNDSLPGTLKPASQG
;
A
#
# COMPACT_ATOMS: atom_id res chain seq x y z
N GLU A 1 -29.84 -15.88 14.03
CA GLU A 1 -28.51 -15.90 13.35
C GLU A 1 -27.99 -17.31 13.52
N GLU A 2 -28.16 -18.09 12.48
CA GLU A 2 -28.05 -19.53 12.47
C GLU A 2 -26.58 -19.99 12.41
N GLY A 3 -25.86 -20.01 13.56
CA GLY A 3 -24.65 -20.80 13.67
C GLY A 3 -23.44 -20.44 12.78
N PHE A 4 -23.49 -19.33 12.03
CA PHE A 4 -22.38 -18.86 11.19
C PHE A 4 -21.57 -17.80 11.91
N PHE A 5 -20.25 -17.95 11.86
CA PHE A 5 -19.30 -16.96 12.39
C PHE A 5 -18.85 -16.01 11.26
N CYS A 6 -19.07 -14.69 11.46
CA CYS A 6 -18.59 -13.68 10.55
C CYS A 6 -17.10 -13.43 10.82
N THR A 7 -16.21 -13.84 9.91
CA THR A 7 -14.76 -13.63 10.03
C THR A 7 -14.36 -12.18 9.77
N GLY A 8 -15.18 -11.43 9.05
CA GLY A 8 -14.85 -10.10 8.55
C GLY A 8 -13.91 -10.09 7.34
N ASP A 9 -13.64 -11.27 6.80
CA ASP A 9 -12.79 -11.44 5.63
C ASP A 9 -13.64 -11.44 4.34
N ALA A 10 -13.14 -10.78 3.31
CA ALA A 10 -13.64 -10.92 1.96
C ALA A 10 -12.99 -12.12 1.29
N VAL A 11 -13.77 -12.88 0.54
CA VAL A 11 -13.31 -14.03 -0.23
C VAL A 11 -13.88 -13.98 -1.64
N LYS A 12 -13.16 -14.54 -2.61
CA LYS A 12 -13.65 -14.73 -3.97
C LYS A 12 -13.30 -16.11 -4.48
N TRP A 13 -14.03 -16.56 -5.49
CA TRP A 13 -13.74 -17.82 -6.14
C TRP A 13 -12.36 -17.80 -6.80
N ILE A 14 -11.61 -18.89 -6.68
CA ILE A 14 -10.35 -19.06 -7.43
C ILE A 14 -10.65 -19.09 -8.92
N ASP A 15 -11.76 -19.72 -9.27
CA ASP A 15 -12.25 -19.87 -10.65
C ASP A 15 -13.78 -19.86 -10.62
N GLU A 16 -14.40 -18.82 -11.18
CA GLU A 16 -15.85 -18.67 -11.23
C GLU A 16 -16.54 -19.75 -12.09
N THR A 17 -15.79 -20.37 -13.01
CA THR A 17 -16.29 -21.45 -13.87
C THR A 17 -16.13 -22.83 -13.24
N ASN A 18 -15.32 -22.96 -12.19
CA ASN A 18 -15.08 -24.19 -11.46
C ASN A 18 -15.01 -23.96 -9.95
N LEU A 19 -16.17 -23.98 -9.29
CA LEU A 19 -16.31 -23.71 -7.85
C LEU A 19 -15.60 -24.75 -6.98
N HIS A 20 -15.27 -25.94 -7.49
CA HIS A 20 -14.51 -26.95 -6.75
C HIS A 20 -13.07 -26.54 -6.48
N LYS A 21 -12.55 -25.51 -7.16
CA LYS A 21 -11.24 -24.94 -6.86
C LYS A 21 -11.22 -24.13 -5.55
N GLY A 22 -12.38 -23.88 -4.96
CA GLY A 22 -12.54 -23.23 -3.68
C GLY A 22 -12.44 -21.70 -3.74
N LEU A 23 -12.22 -21.11 -2.56
CA LEU A 23 -12.18 -19.67 -2.34
C LEU A 23 -10.75 -19.21 -2.06
N LYS A 24 -10.41 -18.01 -2.45
CA LYS A 24 -9.19 -17.32 -2.02
C LYS A 24 -9.53 -16.08 -1.20
N PHE A 25 -8.68 -15.76 -0.26
CA PHE A 25 -8.75 -14.54 0.52
C PHE A 25 -8.63 -13.31 -0.39
N ASP A 26 -9.50 -12.31 -0.19
CA ASP A 26 -9.56 -11.08 -0.99
C ASP A 26 -9.46 -9.80 -0.13
N GLY A 27 -9.02 -9.93 1.11
CA GLY A 27 -8.83 -8.82 2.03
C GLY A 27 -9.77 -8.84 3.22
N ARG A 28 -9.70 -7.79 4.05
CA ARG A 28 -10.60 -7.57 5.17
C ARG A 28 -11.62 -6.51 4.83
N ILE A 29 -12.90 -6.83 4.98
CA ILE A 29 -14.01 -5.91 4.70
C ILE A 29 -13.88 -4.60 5.50
N ALA A 30 -13.39 -4.68 6.73
CA ALA A 30 -13.19 -3.53 7.60
C ALA A 30 -12.05 -2.58 7.18
N GLU A 31 -11.18 -3.00 6.25
CA GLU A 31 -10.08 -2.17 5.73
C GLU A 31 -10.50 -1.42 4.46
N ASP A 32 -11.53 -1.89 3.76
CA ASP A 32 -12.04 -1.26 2.55
C ASP A 32 -12.68 0.10 2.86
N PHE A 33 -12.55 1.03 1.92
CA PHE A 33 -13.06 2.38 2.13
C PHE A 33 -13.63 3.00 0.85
N LYS A 34 -14.30 4.15 1.01
CA LYS A 34 -14.83 4.94 -0.11
C LYS A 34 -14.03 6.21 -0.31
N LEU A 35 -13.80 6.57 -1.57
CA LEU A 35 -13.36 7.89 -1.97
C LEU A 35 -14.49 8.91 -1.83
N ALA A 36 -14.16 10.22 -1.86
CA ALA A 36 -15.16 11.30 -1.86
C ALA A 36 -16.14 11.22 -3.03
N THR A 37 -15.74 10.58 -4.13
CA THR A 37 -16.59 10.29 -5.30
C THR A 37 -17.62 9.18 -5.06
N GLY A 38 -17.58 8.52 -3.88
CA GLY A 38 -18.37 7.33 -3.60
C GLY A 38 -17.78 6.02 -4.14
N THR A 39 -16.69 6.10 -4.89
CA THR A 39 -16.01 4.92 -5.45
C THR A 39 -15.40 4.08 -4.33
N PHE A 40 -15.66 2.78 -4.36
CA PHE A 40 -15.21 1.83 -3.35
C PHE A 40 -13.80 1.32 -3.68
N VAL A 41 -12.92 1.32 -2.68
CA VAL A 41 -11.52 0.86 -2.79
C VAL A 41 -11.37 -0.44 -2.02
N ASN A 42 -11.04 -1.52 -2.73
CA ASN A 42 -10.74 -2.82 -2.14
C ASN A 42 -9.25 -2.86 -1.75
N VAL A 43 -8.98 -2.75 -0.45
CA VAL A 43 -7.63 -2.62 0.08
C VAL A 43 -6.80 -3.88 -0.14
N GLY A 44 -7.34 -5.05 0.15
CA GLY A 44 -6.61 -6.31 0.07
C GLY A 44 -5.98 -6.59 -1.30
N PRO A 45 -6.77 -6.64 -2.38
CA PRO A 45 -6.27 -6.86 -3.73
C PRO A 45 -5.27 -5.81 -4.19
N MET A 46 -5.52 -4.54 -3.83
CA MET A 46 -4.66 -3.44 -4.23
C MET A 46 -3.30 -3.49 -3.53
N ARG A 47 -3.30 -3.78 -2.23
CA ARG A 47 -2.11 -4.03 -1.43
C ARG A 47 -1.29 -5.17 -2.00
N ALA A 48 -1.91 -6.32 -2.30
CA ALA A 48 -1.24 -7.46 -2.90
C ALA A 48 -0.61 -7.13 -4.26
N LYS A 49 -1.30 -6.35 -5.10
CA LYS A 49 -0.80 -5.89 -6.40
C LYS A 49 0.46 -5.02 -6.24
N ILE A 50 0.44 -4.07 -5.30
CA ILE A 50 1.59 -3.16 -5.07
C ILE A 50 2.79 -3.93 -4.54
N ILE A 51 2.58 -4.84 -3.57
CA ILE A 51 3.65 -5.67 -3.01
C ILE A 51 4.29 -6.53 -4.12
N ALA A 52 3.48 -7.19 -4.94
CA ALA A 52 3.97 -8.02 -6.04
C ALA A 52 4.75 -7.22 -7.09
N ALA A 53 4.23 -6.06 -7.50
CA ALA A 53 4.88 -5.20 -8.50
C ALA A 53 6.16 -4.54 -7.96
N GLY A 54 6.21 -4.28 -6.65
CA GLY A 54 7.36 -3.65 -5.98
C GLY A 54 8.41 -4.64 -5.48
N ALA A 55 8.20 -5.95 -5.62
CA ALA A 55 9.16 -6.95 -5.17
C ALA A 55 10.52 -6.79 -5.86
N PRO A 56 11.64 -7.03 -5.16
CA PRO A 56 11.77 -7.41 -3.75
C PRO A 56 11.81 -6.21 -2.77
N TYR A 57 11.58 -4.99 -3.24
CA TYR A 57 11.85 -3.74 -2.50
C TYR A 57 10.69 -3.27 -1.62
N VAL A 58 9.46 -3.77 -1.84
CA VAL A 58 8.28 -3.48 -1.02
C VAL A 58 8.07 -4.62 -0.03
N GLN A 59 8.12 -4.30 1.27
CA GLN A 59 7.75 -5.23 2.33
C GLN A 59 6.24 -5.24 2.52
N ASP A 60 5.65 -4.05 2.62
CA ASP A 60 4.21 -3.89 2.81
C ASP A 60 3.75 -2.48 2.41
N VAL A 61 2.44 -2.26 2.36
CA VAL A 61 1.86 -0.97 1.99
C VAL A 61 0.54 -0.72 2.73
N VAL A 62 0.30 0.54 3.08
CA VAL A 62 -0.96 1.03 3.63
C VAL A 62 -1.58 2.01 2.63
N LEU A 63 -2.84 1.79 2.31
CA LEU A 63 -3.59 2.65 1.40
C LEU A 63 -4.26 3.79 2.15
N THR A 64 -4.22 4.96 1.56
CA THR A 64 -4.82 6.20 2.08
C THR A 64 -5.84 6.76 1.08
N GLY A 65 -6.70 7.66 1.51
CA GLY A 65 -7.67 8.30 0.60
C GLY A 65 -9.13 8.20 1.07
N ILE A 66 -9.38 7.75 2.30
CA ILE A 66 -10.74 7.72 2.88
C ILE A 66 -11.35 9.12 2.78
N ASN A 67 -12.52 9.21 2.12
CA ASN A 67 -13.23 10.46 1.86
C ASN A 67 -12.42 11.52 1.08
N LEU A 68 -11.33 11.14 0.43
CA LEU A 68 -10.53 12.00 -0.44
C LEU A 68 -10.78 11.67 -1.91
N LYS A 69 -10.25 12.49 -2.82
CA LYS A 69 -10.48 12.33 -4.26
C LYS A 69 -9.72 11.15 -4.89
N GLU A 70 -8.60 10.77 -4.29
CA GLU A 70 -7.62 9.86 -4.89
C GLU A 70 -7.06 8.89 -3.84
N VAL A 71 -6.57 7.74 -4.32
CA VAL A 71 -5.86 6.77 -3.48
C VAL A 71 -4.38 7.14 -3.41
N GLY A 72 -3.86 7.19 -2.19
CA GLY A 72 -2.44 7.26 -1.91
C GLY A 72 -1.91 5.95 -1.34
N ALA A 73 -0.59 5.78 -1.36
CA ALA A 73 0.10 4.63 -0.80
C ALA A 73 1.26 5.06 0.09
N MET A 74 1.31 4.56 1.32
CA MET A 74 2.46 4.64 2.21
C MET A 74 3.14 3.29 2.23
N VAL A 75 4.35 3.22 1.69
CA VAL A 75 5.09 1.97 1.49
C VAL A 75 6.10 1.77 2.61
N PHE A 76 6.09 0.59 3.20
CA PHE A 76 7.17 0.05 4.03
C PHE A 76 8.16 -0.67 3.13
N PRO A 77 9.35 -0.11 2.90
CA PRO A 77 10.35 -0.76 2.06
C PRO A 77 10.98 -1.96 2.79
N SER A 78 11.38 -2.95 2.02
CA SER A 78 12.15 -4.09 2.52
C SER A 78 13.63 -3.71 2.72
N ALA A 79 14.37 -4.55 3.41
CA ALA A 79 15.83 -4.37 3.55
C ALA A 79 16.58 -4.36 2.21
N ALA A 80 16.00 -4.95 1.16
CA ALA A 80 16.60 -5.00 -0.18
C ALA A 80 16.85 -3.61 -0.81
N VAL A 81 16.13 -2.56 -0.38
CA VAL A 81 16.38 -1.19 -0.87
C VAL A 81 17.78 -0.69 -0.57
N ARG A 82 18.46 -1.22 0.46
CA ARG A 82 19.84 -0.87 0.79
C ARG A 82 20.80 -1.26 -0.32
N THR A 83 20.62 -2.45 -0.89
CA THR A 83 21.46 -2.89 -2.02
C THR A 83 21.23 -2.05 -3.27
N LEU A 84 20.01 -1.57 -3.46
CA LEU A 84 19.65 -0.71 -4.59
C LEU A 84 20.23 0.70 -4.46
N SER A 85 20.34 1.24 -3.22
CA SER A 85 20.77 2.62 -2.99
C SER A 85 22.22 2.91 -3.39
N GLY A 86 23.08 1.87 -3.39
CA GLY A 86 24.52 2.02 -3.56
C GLY A 86 25.25 2.64 -2.36
N LEU A 87 24.54 2.89 -1.25
CA LEU A 87 25.10 3.43 -0.01
C LEU A 87 25.61 2.30 0.89
N GLY A 88 26.50 2.65 1.85
CA GLY A 88 27.01 1.70 2.84
C GLY A 88 25.91 1.05 3.68
N ALA A 89 26.20 -0.14 4.24
CA ALA A 89 25.24 -0.92 5.03
C ALA A 89 24.68 -0.15 6.24
N ASP A 90 25.46 0.75 6.81
CA ASP A 90 25.12 1.53 8.01
C ASP A 90 24.44 2.88 7.69
N ALA A 91 24.22 3.20 6.41
CA ALA A 91 23.57 4.43 6.02
C ALA A 91 22.16 4.54 6.66
N PRO A 92 21.77 5.71 7.19
CA PRO A 92 20.43 5.92 7.71
C PRO A 92 19.35 5.59 6.66
N MET A 93 18.25 4.94 7.07
CA MET A 93 17.22 4.52 6.11
C MET A 93 16.65 5.72 5.33
N ALA A 94 16.52 6.89 5.98
CA ALA A 94 16.06 8.10 5.30
C ALA A 94 16.98 8.49 4.11
N GLU A 95 18.28 8.37 4.25
CA GLU A 95 19.24 8.65 3.17
C GLU A 95 19.17 7.58 2.06
N VAL A 96 19.04 6.31 2.46
CA VAL A 96 18.83 5.19 1.53
C VAL A 96 17.60 5.45 0.65
N LEU A 97 16.47 5.83 1.26
CA LEU A 97 15.24 6.08 0.54
C LEU A 97 15.28 7.35 -0.32
N ALA A 98 16.08 8.34 0.06
CA ALA A 98 16.29 9.56 -0.73
C ALA A 98 17.28 9.38 -1.88
N SER A 99 17.97 8.23 -1.97
CA SER A 99 18.94 8.00 -3.05
C SER A 99 18.26 7.98 -4.43
N ALA A 100 18.95 8.49 -5.44
CA ALA A 100 18.41 8.62 -6.79
C ALA A 100 17.97 7.27 -7.38
N LEU A 101 18.70 6.19 -7.10
CA LEU A 101 18.39 4.85 -7.61
C LEU A 101 17.10 4.29 -6.97
N VAL A 102 16.93 4.47 -5.66
CA VAL A 102 15.70 4.05 -4.97
C VAL A 102 14.51 4.86 -5.46
N MET A 103 14.65 6.19 -5.51
CA MET A 103 13.59 7.07 -6.00
C MET A 103 13.19 6.74 -7.44
N ALA A 104 14.14 6.50 -8.33
CA ALA A 104 13.87 6.11 -9.71
C ALA A 104 13.13 4.76 -9.80
N ARG A 105 13.52 3.77 -9.00
CA ARG A 105 12.85 2.47 -8.97
C ARG A 105 11.40 2.58 -8.49
N PHE A 106 11.13 3.38 -7.47
CA PHE A 106 9.77 3.57 -6.98
C PHE A 106 8.94 4.51 -7.87
N GLN A 107 9.57 5.45 -8.58
CA GLN A 107 8.89 6.20 -9.63
C GLN A 107 8.41 5.27 -10.74
N GLN A 108 9.26 4.36 -11.22
CA GLN A 108 8.86 3.35 -12.20
C GLN A 108 7.70 2.49 -11.69
N LEU A 109 7.71 2.09 -10.41
CA LEU A 109 6.61 1.34 -9.80
C LEU A 109 5.28 2.12 -9.87
N VAL A 110 5.30 3.41 -9.52
CA VAL A 110 4.09 4.26 -9.56
C VAL A 110 3.57 4.41 -10.98
N ASP A 111 4.47 4.58 -11.95
CA ASP A 111 4.11 4.71 -13.36
C ASP A 111 3.49 3.41 -13.90
N ASP A 112 4.09 2.26 -13.61
CA ASP A 112 3.59 0.94 -14.02
C ASP A 112 2.20 0.64 -13.40
N LEU A 113 2.01 0.99 -12.13
CA LEU A 113 0.73 0.86 -11.45
C LEU A 113 -0.34 1.77 -12.08
N ALA A 114 0.03 2.97 -12.50
CA ALA A 114 -0.89 3.91 -13.15
C ALA A 114 -1.30 3.42 -14.54
N VAL A 115 -0.37 2.89 -15.34
CA VAL A 115 -0.66 2.30 -16.65
C VAL A 115 -1.62 1.12 -16.54
N SER A 116 -1.46 0.31 -15.51
CA SER A 116 -2.30 -0.88 -15.28
C SER A 116 -3.62 -0.58 -14.56
N ALA A 117 -3.91 0.69 -14.23
CA ALA A 117 -5.13 1.09 -13.55
C ALA A 117 -6.29 1.22 -14.53
N THR A 118 -7.46 0.67 -14.15
CA THR A 118 -8.69 0.71 -14.94
C THR A 118 -9.69 1.76 -14.46
N GLY A 119 -9.40 2.45 -13.35
CA GLY A 119 -10.26 3.46 -12.76
C GLY A 119 -9.68 4.05 -11.48
N SER A 120 -10.37 5.05 -10.91
CA SER A 120 -9.90 5.78 -9.72
C SER A 120 -9.74 4.89 -8.48
N ALA A 121 -10.52 3.82 -8.38
CA ALA A 121 -10.47 2.89 -7.24
C ALA A 121 -9.19 2.06 -7.17
N ASN A 122 -8.50 1.89 -8.29
CA ASN A 122 -7.29 1.06 -8.37
C ASN A 122 -6.08 1.80 -8.95
N ARG A 123 -6.17 3.13 -9.04
CA ARG A 123 -5.08 4.01 -9.44
C ARG A 123 -4.41 4.62 -8.21
N ILE A 124 -3.13 4.36 -8.03
CA ILE A 124 -2.30 5.06 -7.06
C ILE A 124 -1.92 6.41 -7.64
N ALA A 125 -2.45 7.49 -7.05
CA ALA A 125 -2.19 8.86 -7.49
C ALA A 125 -0.92 9.44 -6.84
N ARG A 126 -0.53 8.91 -5.69
CA ARG A 126 0.64 9.35 -4.93
C ARG A 126 1.19 8.24 -4.04
N LEU A 127 2.49 8.22 -3.86
CA LEU A 127 3.17 7.22 -3.05
C LEU A 127 4.28 7.90 -2.23
N CYS A 128 4.45 7.48 -0.99
CA CYS A 128 5.63 7.83 -0.19
C CYS A 128 6.28 6.59 0.40
N LEU A 129 7.58 6.70 0.71
CA LEU A 129 8.36 5.67 1.37
C LEU A 129 8.52 6.02 2.86
N LEU A 130 8.23 5.05 3.71
CA LEU A 130 8.32 5.19 5.16
C LEU A 130 9.71 4.70 5.64
N ALA A 131 10.51 5.61 6.17
CA ALA A 131 11.84 5.27 6.72
C ALA A 131 11.74 4.50 8.04
N GLU A 132 10.71 4.79 8.85
CA GLU A 132 10.45 4.10 10.09
C GLU A 132 9.64 2.84 9.86
N PRO A 133 10.13 1.66 10.29
CA PRO A 133 9.39 0.41 10.16
C PRO A 133 8.09 0.46 11.01
N PRO A 134 7.13 -0.40 10.71
CA PRO A 134 5.93 -0.53 11.54
C PRO A 134 6.29 -1.15 12.89
N THR A 135 5.62 -0.73 13.97
CA THR A 135 5.93 -1.16 15.33
C THR A 135 4.81 -1.99 15.95
N ILE A 136 5.21 -3.02 16.70
CA ILE A 136 4.28 -3.86 17.47
C ILE A 136 3.66 -3.06 18.62
N ASP A 137 4.46 -2.23 19.30
CA ASP A 137 4.02 -1.43 20.45
C ASP A 137 2.87 -0.46 20.13
N ARG A 138 2.79 0.00 18.87
CA ARG A 138 1.69 0.83 18.37
C ARG A 138 0.57 0.01 17.74
N GLY A 139 0.64 -1.31 17.78
CA GLY A 139 -0.32 -2.18 17.12
C GLY A 139 -0.32 -2.07 15.60
N GLU A 140 0.74 -1.49 14.99
CA GLU A 140 0.88 -1.37 13.54
C GLU A 140 1.15 -2.72 12.87
N VAL A 141 1.69 -3.67 13.66
CA VAL A 141 1.90 -5.07 13.25
C VAL A 141 1.14 -5.97 14.21
N THR A 142 0.43 -6.93 13.68
CA THR A 142 -0.26 -7.95 14.47
C THR A 142 0.73 -9.03 14.96
N ASP A 143 0.34 -9.85 15.93
CA ASP A 143 1.13 -10.99 16.44
C ASP A 143 1.51 -11.98 15.32
N LYS A 144 0.77 -11.99 14.22
CA LYS A 144 1.03 -12.81 13.03
C LYS A 144 1.95 -12.13 12.01
N GLY A 145 2.49 -10.95 12.33
CA GLY A 145 3.39 -10.20 11.47
C GLY A 145 2.72 -9.43 10.31
N SER A 146 1.39 -9.40 10.24
CA SER A 146 0.68 -8.65 9.21
C SER A 146 0.44 -7.19 9.64
N ILE A 147 0.45 -6.27 8.67
CA ILE A 147 0.17 -4.86 8.92
C ILE A 147 -1.30 -4.66 9.31
N ASN A 148 -1.51 -3.87 10.34
CA ASN A 148 -2.80 -3.33 10.74
C ASN A 148 -2.97 -1.95 10.10
N GLN A 149 -3.65 -1.90 8.96
CA GLN A 149 -3.84 -0.68 8.18
C GLN A 149 -4.46 0.45 9.01
N ARG A 150 -5.47 0.15 9.84
CA ARG A 150 -6.15 1.15 10.66
C ARG A 150 -5.22 1.76 11.71
N ALA A 151 -4.41 0.95 12.38
CA ALA A 151 -3.45 1.44 13.37
C ALA A 151 -2.39 2.34 12.71
N VAL A 152 -1.84 1.93 11.56
CA VAL A 152 -0.89 2.76 10.81
C VAL A 152 -1.52 4.09 10.40
N LEU A 153 -2.73 4.11 9.86
CA LEU A 153 -3.43 5.34 9.48
C LEU A 153 -3.68 6.25 10.68
N THR A 154 -3.95 5.68 11.86
CA THR A 154 -4.13 6.46 13.09
C THR A 154 -2.82 7.07 13.57
N HIS A 155 -1.76 6.28 13.66
CA HIS A 155 -0.48 6.73 14.22
C HIS A 155 0.33 7.60 13.26
N ARG A 156 0.13 7.40 11.94
CA ARG A 156 0.82 8.16 10.89
C ARG A 156 -0.12 9.09 10.12
N ALA A 157 -1.18 9.57 10.79
CA ALA A 157 -2.19 10.44 10.19
C ALA A 157 -1.57 11.71 9.56
N ALA A 158 -0.59 12.31 10.23
CA ALA A 158 0.12 13.49 9.72
C ALA A 158 0.88 13.19 8.40
N VAL A 159 1.46 11.99 8.26
CA VAL A 159 2.13 11.58 7.02
C VAL A 159 1.10 11.38 5.90
N ALA A 160 -0.02 10.73 6.20
CA ALA A 160 -1.10 10.54 5.24
C ALA A 160 -1.69 11.87 4.77
N GLU A 161 -1.89 12.82 5.69
CA GLU A 161 -2.34 14.17 5.37
C GLU A 161 -1.33 14.92 4.50
N ALA A 162 -0.05 14.92 4.88
CA ALA A 162 1.02 15.57 4.12
C ALA A 162 1.19 14.96 2.72
N LEU A 163 0.96 13.64 2.58
CA LEU A 163 0.95 12.95 1.28
C LEU A 163 -0.16 13.50 0.38
N HIS A 164 -1.36 13.76 0.92
CA HIS A 164 -2.51 14.20 0.14
C HIS A 164 -2.55 15.71 -0.13
N ASN A 165 -1.94 16.53 0.71
CA ASN A 165 -1.85 17.99 0.51
C ASN A 165 -0.56 18.43 -0.20
N ASP A 166 0.24 17.47 -0.70
CA ASP A 166 1.50 17.70 -1.43
C ASP A 166 2.61 18.38 -0.61
N SER A 167 2.53 18.35 0.70
CA SER A 167 3.56 18.92 1.58
C SER A 167 4.64 17.91 2.02
N LEU A 168 4.47 16.62 1.68
CA LEU A 168 5.42 15.58 2.03
C LEU A 168 6.58 15.52 1.02
N PRO A 169 7.84 15.81 1.43
CA PRO A 169 8.98 15.66 0.56
C PRO A 169 9.16 14.22 0.07
N GLY A 170 9.61 14.04 -1.17
CA GLY A 170 9.82 12.71 -1.76
C GLY A 170 8.53 11.98 -2.14
N THR A 171 7.40 12.69 -2.18
CA THR A 171 6.16 12.13 -2.75
C THR A 171 6.33 11.85 -4.24
N LEU A 172 6.07 10.60 -4.62
CA LEU A 172 6.06 10.13 -6.00
C LEU A 172 4.65 10.19 -6.56
N LYS A 173 4.51 10.70 -7.77
CA LYS A 173 3.25 10.73 -8.53
C LYS A 173 3.49 10.10 -9.90
N PRO A 174 2.48 9.46 -10.49
CA PRO A 174 2.61 8.97 -11.85
C PRO A 174 2.98 10.10 -12.80
N ALA A 175 3.88 9.82 -13.73
CA ALA A 175 4.14 10.74 -14.83
C ALA A 175 2.83 11.07 -15.56
N SER A 176 2.61 12.33 -15.88
CA SER A 176 1.44 12.73 -16.66
C SER A 176 1.48 12.01 -18.00
N GLN A 177 0.48 11.21 -18.28
CA GLN A 177 0.30 10.69 -19.64
C GLN A 177 -0.12 11.89 -20.50
N GLY A 178 0.82 12.37 -21.32
CA GLY A 178 0.59 13.42 -22.30
C GLY A 178 -0.38 12.96 -23.39
#